data_1806b724f46c197ba6721b80231cde6c
#
_entry.id   1806b724f46c197ba6721b80231cde6c
#
_cell.length_a   1.000
_cell.length_b   1.000
_cell.length_c   1.000
_cell.angle_alpha   90.00
_cell.angle_beta   90.00
_cell.angle_gamma   90.00
#
_symmetry.space_group_name_H-M   'P 1'
#
loop_
_entity.id
_entity.type
_entity.pdbx_description
1 polymer ?
#
loop_
_entity_poly.entity_id
_entity_poly.type
_entity_poly.pdbx_seq_one_letter_code
_entity_poly.pdbx_strand_id
1 'polypeptide(L)'
;RDRNNQCAVTTFDMRITAPNREPVIDMPALHTIEHMAATYLRNSARKEEIVYFGPMGCRTGCYIVMFGDLDPEDIFDMVVDMCDFIIGYEGEIPGARPEECGNYSEQNLNMAKYYIKKYKDSLVKDRRFVYPESGMAE
;
A
#
# COMPACT_ATOMS: atom_id res chain seq x y z
N ARG A 1 -2.49 -9.15 14.28
CA ARG A 1 -3.84 -8.75 14.69
C ARG A 1 -3.84 -8.33 16.11
N ASP A 2 -4.53 -7.26 16.37
CA ASP A 2 -4.62 -6.70 17.71
C ASP A 2 -6.07 -6.60 18.13
N ARG A 3 -6.32 -6.83 19.42
CA ARG A 3 -7.66 -6.72 19.96
C ARG A 3 -7.63 -5.87 21.20
N ASN A 4 -8.67 -5.05 21.34
CA ASN A 4 -8.84 -4.26 22.51
C ASN A 4 -10.32 -4.24 22.82
N ASN A 5 -10.69 -4.75 24.00
CA ASN A 5 -12.08 -4.93 24.36
C ASN A 5 -12.71 -5.92 23.39
N GLN A 6 -13.68 -5.48 22.61
CA GLN A 6 -14.33 -6.35 21.65
C GLN A 6 -14.02 -5.95 20.21
N CYS A 7 -13.01 -5.08 20.04
CA CYS A 7 -12.62 -4.63 18.72
C CYS A 7 -11.39 -5.37 18.27
N ALA A 8 -11.34 -5.68 16.99
CA ALA A 8 -10.16 -6.28 16.37
C ALA A 8 -9.64 -5.32 15.32
N VAL A 9 -8.34 -5.24 15.22
CA VAL A 9 -7.65 -4.44 14.20
C VAL A 9 -6.57 -5.31 13.59
N THR A 10 -6.53 -5.34 12.27
CA THR A 10 -5.53 -6.15 11.56
C THR A 10 -4.62 -5.23 10.77
N THR A 11 -3.33 -5.46 10.88
CA THR A 11 -2.31 -4.73 10.12
C THR A 11 -1.76 -5.65 9.04
N PHE A 12 -1.81 -5.21 7.81
CA PHE A 12 -1.28 -5.96 6.67
C PHE A 12 0.02 -5.32 6.20
N ASP A 13 1.01 -6.17 5.94
CA ASP A 13 2.31 -5.75 5.46
C ASP A 13 2.30 -5.86 3.94
N MET A 14 2.28 -4.72 3.25
CA MET A 14 2.32 -4.67 1.80
C MET A 14 3.77 -4.43 1.39
N ARG A 15 4.53 -5.51 1.30
CA ARG A 15 5.95 -5.43 1.06
C ARG A 15 6.24 -5.38 -0.44
N ILE A 16 6.79 -4.28 -0.90
CA ILE A 16 6.96 -4.02 -2.33
C ILE A 16 8.34 -4.40 -2.81
N THR A 17 9.37 -4.10 -2.03
CA THR A 17 10.73 -4.50 -2.38
C THR A 17 11.28 -5.46 -1.35
N ALA A 18 12.22 -6.31 -1.78
CA ALA A 18 12.83 -7.28 -0.87
C ALA A 18 13.82 -6.57 0.04
N PRO A 19 13.58 -6.59 1.36
CA PRO A 19 14.45 -5.89 2.30
C PRO A 19 15.90 -6.40 2.20
N ASN A 20 16.82 -5.47 2.13
CA ASN A 20 18.26 -5.75 2.08
C ASN A 20 18.70 -6.53 0.85
N ARG A 21 17.82 -6.78 -0.11
CA ARG A 21 18.15 -7.46 -1.36
C ARG A 21 17.92 -6.58 -2.57
N GLU A 22 17.03 -5.60 -2.44
CA GLU A 22 16.72 -4.66 -3.50
C GLU A 22 16.85 -3.26 -2.97
N PRO A 23 17.11 -2.28 -3.84
CA PRO A 23 17.10 -0.89 -3.39
C PRO A 23 15.73 -0.53 -2.84
N VAL A 24 15.72 0.35 -1.85
CA VAL A 24 14.44 0.81 -1.30
C VAL A 24 13.74 1.69 -2.32
N ILE A 25 12.44 1.88 -2.12
CA ILE A 25 11.63 2.73 -3.00
C ILE A 25 12.11 4.17 -2.84
N ASP A 26 12.33 4.87 -3.95
CA ASP A 26 12.73 6.27 -3.85
C ASP A 26 11.58 7.10 -3.26
N MET A 27 11.95 8.20 -2.61
CA MET A 27 10.97 8.98 -1.87
C MET A 27 9.85 9.53 -2.75
N PRO A 28 10.11 10.08 -3.92
CA PRO A 28 9.01 10.58 -4.75
C PRO A 28 8.05 9.48 -5.16
N ALA A 29 8.55 8.30 -5.51
CA ALA A 29 7.68 7.18 -5.87
C ALA A 29 6.86 6.72 -4.68
N LEU A 30 7.47 6.63 -3.50
CA LEU A 30 6.77 6.20 -2.31
C LEU A 30 5.68 7.20 -1.93
N HIS A 31 5.99 8.49 -2.05
CA HIS A 31 5.04 9.56 -1.76
C HIS A 31 3.83 9.45 -2.71
N THR A 32 4.09 9.17 -3.99
CA THR A 32 3.02 8.99 -4.95
C THR A 32 2.16 7.77 -4.62
N ILE A 33 2.81 6.66 -4.26
CA ILE A 33 2.07 5.46 -3.87
C ILE A 33 1.16 5.75 -2.70
N GLU A 34 1.67 6.49 -1.72
CA GLU A 34 0.88 6.85 -0.54
C GLU A 34 -0.37 7.63 -0.93
N HIS A 35 -0.22 8.67 -1.75
CA HIS A 35 -1.37 9.48 -2.16
C HIS A 35 -2.37 8.68 -2.99
N MET A 36 -1.88 7.87 -3.91
CA MET A 36 -2.76 7.11 -4.79
C MET A 36 -3.52 6.04 -4.03
N ALA A 37 -2.81 5.30 -3.19
CA ALA A 37 -3.44 4.23 -2.43
C ALA A 37 -4.44 4.79 -1.42
N ALA A 38 -4.09 5.88 -0.75
CA ALA A 38 -5.00 6.49 0.21
C ALA A 38 -6.26 6.96 -0.49
N THR A 39 -6.12 7.54 -1.68
CA THR A 39 -7.29 8.00 -2.43
C THR A 39 -8.19 6.83 -2.81
N TYR A 40 -7.59 5.73 -3.29
CA TYR A 40 -8.38 4.57 -3.64
C TYR A 40 -9.13 4.03 -2.44
N LEU A 41 -8.44 3.87 -1.32
CA LEU A 41 -9.04 3.26 -0.14
C LEU A 41 -10.17 4.11 0.43
N ARG A 42 -10.00 5.43 0.41
CA ARG A 42 -11.04 6.32 0.93
C ARG A 42 -12.30 6.31 0.08
N ASN A 43 -12.21 5.86 -1.16
CA ASN A 43 -13.36 5.81 -2.07
C ASN A 43 -13.81 4.40 -2.36
N SER A 44 -13.22 3.40 -1.71
CA SER A 44 -13.54 2.01 -1.97
C SER A 44 -14.79 1.59 -1.22
N ALA A 45 -15.31 0.42 -1.56
CA ALA A 45 -16.47 -0.14 -0.89
C ALA A 45 -16.19 -0.45 0.58
N ARG A 46 -14.92 -0.60 0.94
CA ARG A 46 -14.53 -0.92 2.32
C ARG A 46 -13.97 0.29 3.05
N LYS A 47 -14.29 1.48 2.59
CA LYS A 47 -13.68 2.70 3.13
C LYS A 47 -13.87 2.85 4.64
N GLU A 48 -14.98 2.35 5.16
CA GLU A 48 -15.26 2.50 6.59
C GLU A 48 -14.48 1.51 7.45
N GLU A 49 -13.86 0.52 6.82
CA GLU A 49 -13.03 -0.42 7.55
C GLU A 49 -11.57 0.02 7.60
N ILE A 50 -11.20 1.03 6.81
CA ILE A 50 -9.81 1.48 6.73
C ILE A 50 -9.47 2.36 7.93
N VAL A 51 -8.47 1.93 8.70
CA VAL A 51 -7.97 2.74 9.81
C VAL A 51 -6.83 3.63 9.35
N TYR A 52 -5.91 3.07 8.57
CA TYR A 52 -4.71 3.79 8.20
C TYR A 52 -4.02 3.12 7.03
N PHE A 53 -3.40 3.91 6.18
CA PHE A 53 -2.50 3.44 5.14
C PHE A 53 -1.29 4.35 5.14
N GLY A 54 -0.10 3.78 5.16
CA GLY A 54 1.09 4.61 5.17
C GLY A 54 2.34 3.81 4.88
N PRO A 55 3.42 4.51 4.53
CA PRO A 55 4.68 3.85 4.20
C PRO A 55 5.40 3.37 5.44
N MET A 56 6.26 2.37 5.23
CA MET A 56 7.17 1.91 6.26
C MET A 56 8.37 2.83 6.30
N GLY A 57 8.93 3.02 7.49
CA GLY A 57 10.11 3.86 7.63
C GLY A 57 11.30 3.35 6.84
N CYS A 58 11.38 2.05 6.61
CA CYS A 58 12.49 1.46 5.85
C CYS A 58 12.30 1.59 4.34
N ARG A 59 11.17 2.08 3.90
CA ARG A 59 10.87 2.32 2.48
C ARG A 59 10.88 1.07 1.63
N THR A 60 10.49 -0.05 2.21
CA THR A 60 10.36 -1.31 1.45
C THR A 60 8.92 -1.66 1.20
N GLY A 61 7.97 -0.92 1.76
CA GLY A 61 6.57 -1.21 1.56
C GLY A 61 5.69 -0.29 2.37
N CYS A 62 4.43 -0.69 2.51
CA CYS A 62 3.42 0.10 3.21
C CYS A 62 2.62 -0.80 4.15
N TYR A 63 1.95 -0.16 5.10
CA TYR A 63 1.02 -0.85 6.00
C TYR A 63 -0.40 -0.47 5.65
N ILE A 64 -1.28 -1.46 5.68
CA ILE A 64 -2.73 -1.23 5.61
C ILE A 64 -3.30 -1.70 6.93
N VAL A 65 -3.94 -0.81 7.66
CA VAL A 65 -4.53 -1.14 8.95
C VAL A 65 -6.04 -1.06 8.81
N MET A 66 -6.73 -2.13 9.19
CA MET A 66 -8.17 -2.21 8.99
C MET A 66 -8.84 -2.71 10.26
N PHE A 67 -10.09 -2.26 10.46
CA PHE A 67 -10.94 -2.83 11.49
C PHE A 67 -11.33 -4.23 11.08
N GLY A 68 -11.40 -5.12 12.05
CA GLY A 68 -11.84 -6.47 11.82
C GLY A 68 -10.73 -7.48 12.05
N ASP A 69 -11.14 -8.74 12.22
CA ASP A 69 -10.21 -9.85 12.38
C ASP A 69 -10.11 -10.49 11.00
N LEU A 70 -9.18 -10.01 10.20
CA LEU A 70 -9.13 -10.32 8.77
C LEU A 70 -7.90 -11.13 8.42
N ASP A 71 -8.04 -11.96 7.40
CA ASP A 71 -6.93 -12.68 6.79
C ASP A 71 -6.56 -12.00 5.47
N PRO A 72 -5.36 -12.25 4.94
CA PRO A 72 -4.98 -11.63 3.68
C PRO A 72 -5.95 -11.92 2.54
N GLU A 73 -6.57 -13.09 2.52
CA GLU A 73 -7.50 -13.40 1.46
C GLU A 73 -8.76 -12.55 1.50
N ASP A 74 -9.10 -12.02 2.68
CA ASP A 74 -10.27 -11.18 2.81
C ASP A 74 -10.12 -9.87 2.06
N ILE A 75 -8.89 -9.42 1.85
CA ILE A 75 -8.65 -8.14 1.18
C ILE A 75 -7.88 -8.29 -0.13
N PHE A 76 -7.70 -9.54 -0.59
CA PHE A 76 -6.90 -9.77 -1.80
C PHE A 76 -7.44 -8.97 -2.99
N ASP A 77 -8.74 -9.08 -3.24
CA ASP A 77 -9.34 -8.39 -4.38
C ASP A 77 -9.23 -6.87 -4.24
N MET A 78 -9.41 -6.35 -3.03
CA MET A 78 -9.28 -4.92 -2.79
C MET A 78 -7.87 -4.44 -3.14
N VAL A 79 -6.85 -5.21 -2.73
CA VAL A 79 -5.47 -4.79 -2.98
C VAL A 79 -5.15 -4.87 -4.46
N VAL A 80 -5.63 -5.90 -5.16
CA VAL A 80 -5.42 -6.00 -6.60
C VAL A 80 -6.09 -4.84 -7.32
N ASP A 81 -7.32 -4.50 -6.94
CA ASP A 81 -8.02 -3.37 -7.54
C ASP A 81 -7.30 -2.05 -7.27
N MET A 82 -6.75 -1.90 -6.07
CA MET A 82 -5.96 -0.72 -5.75
C MET A 82 -4.74 -0.61 -6.64
N CYS A 83 -4.06 -1.73 -6.87
CA CYS A 83 -2.91 -1.75 -7.75
C CYS A 83 -3.30 -1.37 -9.17
N ASP A 84 -4.42 -1.90 -9.66
CA ASP A 84 -4.88 -1.58 -11.00
C ASP A 84 -5.23 -0.10 -11.12
N PHE A 85 -5.82 0.48 -10.07
CA PHE A 85 -6.12 1.90 -10.07
C PHE A 85 -4.84 2.73 -10.24
N ILE A 86 -3.79 2.38 -9.51
CA ILE A 86 -2.53 3.12 -9.59
C ILE A 86 -1.88 2.93 -10.95
N ILE A 87 -1.83 1.70 -11.44
CA ILE A 87 -1.16 1.40 -12.71
C ILE A 87 -1.85 2.13 -13.87
N GLY A 88 -3.18 2.20 -13.83
CA GLY A 88 -3.93 2.82 -14.91
C GLY A 88 -4.17 4.31 -14.77
N TYR A 89 -3.70 4.91 -13.69
CA TYR A 89 -3.99 6.31 -13.42
C TYR A 89 -3.24 7.23 -14.36
N GLU A 90 -3.92 8.28 -14.81
CA GLU A 90 -3.30 9.34 -15.59
C GLU A 90 -3.84 10.66 -15.09
N GLY A 91 -3.01 11.70 -15.17
CA GLY A 91 -3.41 13.01 -14.74
C GLY A 91 -2.71 13.45 -13.49
N GLU A 92 -3.27 14.46 -12.86
CA GLU A 92 -2.68 15.04 -11.67
C GLU A 92 -2.83 14.09 -10.49
N ILE A 93 -1.76 13.93 -9.71
CA ILE A 93 -1.77 13.05 -8.55
C ILE A 93 -2.69 13.63 -7.48
N PRO A 94 -3.63 12.84 -6.96
CA PRO A 94 -4.53 13.34 -5.93
C PRO A 94 -3.76 13.81 -4.69
N GLY A 95 -4.14 14.96 -4.16
CA GLY A 95 -3.50 15.48 -2.96
C GLY A 95 -2.15 16.13 -3.18
N ALA A 96 -1.65 16.16 -4.43
CA ALA A 96 -0.34 16.74 -4.73
C ALA A 96 -0.48 18.23 -5.02
N ARG A 97 -1.02 18.96 -4.07
CA ARG A 97 -1.22 20.42 -4.18
C ARG A 97 -0.80 21.08 -2.89
N PRO A 98 -0.40 22.34 -2.96
CA PRO A 98 0.04 23.03 -1.73
C PRO A 98 -1.01 23.03 -0.65
N GLU A 99 -2.29 23.06 -1.02
CA GLU A 99 -3.37 23.09 -0.05
C GLU A 99 -3.56 21.76 0.67
N GLU A 100 -3.07 20.67 0.09
CA GLU A 100 -3.35 19.34 0.60
C GLU A 100 -2.11 18.59 1.04
N CYS A 101 -0.94 19.06 0.69
CA CYS A 101 0.29 18.35 1.02
C CYS A 101 1.44 19.32 1.20
N GLY A 102 2.17 19.18 2.30
CA GLY A 102 3.30 20.04 2.59
C GLY A 102 4.49 19.80 1.69
N ASN A 103 4.51 18.70 0.94
CA ASN A 103 5.60 18.39 0.02
C ASN A 103 5.00 17.95 -1.31
N TYR A 104 4.13 18.79 -1.86
CA TYR A 104 3.32 18.40 -3.01
C TYR A 104 4.11 18.16 -4.29
N SER A 105 5.30 18.74 -4.38
CA SER A 105 6.08 18.63 -5.61
C SER A 105 6.94 17.38 -5.68
N GLU A 106 7.09 16.64 -4.57
CA GLU A 106 7.93 15.45 -4.59
C GLU A 106 7.09 14.23 -4.95
N GLN A 107 6.90 14.02 -6.25
CA GLN A 107 6.05 12.95 -6.76
C GLN A 107 6.71 12.32 -7.97
N ASN A 108 6.45 11.05 -8.20
CA ASN A 108 6.93 10.34 -9.38
C ASN A 108 5.95 9.22 -9.73
N LEU A 109 4.96 9.56 -10.55
CA LEU A 109 3.91 8.60 -10.90
C LEU A 109 4.46 7.42 -11.71
N ASN A 110 5.39 7.67 -12.63
CA ASN A 110 5.91 6.59 -13.45
C ASN A 110 6.64 5.54 -12.62
N MET A 111 7.46 5.96 -11.67
CA MET A 111 8.14 5.00 -10.80
C MET A 111 7.17 4.34 -9.83
N ALA A 112 6.15 5.07 -9.39
CA ALA A 112 5.13 4.47 -8.55
C ALA A 112 4.44 3.33 -9.29
N LYS A 113 4.08 3.55 -10.55
CA LYS A 113 3.47 2.51 -11.36
C LYS A 113 4.38 1.31 -11.53
N TYR A 114 5.67 1.55 -11.71
CA TYR A 114 6.65 0.47 -11.87
C TYR A 114 6.65 -0.42 -10.62
N TYR A 115 6.77 0.20 -9.44
CA TYR A 115 6.83 -0.56 -8.21
C TYR A 115 5.53 -1.30 -7.94
N ILE A 116 4.39 -0.65 -8.20
CA ILE A 116 3.10 -1.26 -7.93
C ILE A 116 2.82 -2.40 -8.90
N LYS A 117 3.23 -2.27 -10.16
CA LYS A 117 3.06 -3.36 -11.12
C LYS A 117 3.90 -4.55 -10.69
N LYS A 118 5.14 -4.32 -10.27
CA LYS A 118 6.01 -5.37 -9.78
C LYS A 118 5.37 -6.07 -8.58
N TYR A 119 4.81 -5.29 -7.66
CA TYR A 119 4.15 -5.83 -6.49
C TYR A 119 2.92 -6.63 -6.88
N LYS A 120 2.08 -6.10 -7.77
CA LYS A 120 0.89 -6.79 -8.20
C LYS A 120 1.20 -8.12 -8.87
N ASP A 121 2.19 -8.12 -9.75
CA ASP A 121 2.57 -9.35 -10.44
C ASP A 121 2.98 -10.43 -9.45
N SER A 122 3.73 -10.05 -8.44
CA SER A 122 4.15 -10.99 -7.41
C SER A 122 2.97 -11.43 -6.56
N LEU A 123 2.09 -10.51 -6.21
CA LEU A 123 0.94 -10.81 -5.38
C LEU A 123 -0.01 -11.78 -6.06
N VAL A 124 -0.30 -11.55 -7.33
CA VAL A 124 -1.21 -12.40 -8.08
C VAL A 124 -0.62 -13.78 -8.25
N LYS A 125 0.69 -13.84 -8.49
CA LYS A 125 1.36 -15.12 -8.70
C LYS A 125 1.39 -15.95 -7.42
N ASP A 126 1.76 -15.32 -6.31
CA ASP A 126 1.97 -16.03 -5.07
C ASP A 126 0.80 -15.93 -4.10
N ARG A 127 -0.10 -14.99 -4.33
CA ARG A 127 -1.28 -14.74 -3.51
C ARG A 127 -0.93 -14.54 -2.05
N ARG A 128 0.08 -13.70 -1.79
CA ARG A 128 0.42 -13.36 -0.42
C ARG A 128 0.96 -11.94 -0.35
N PHE A 129 0.78 -11.35 0.83
CA PHE A 129 1.15 -9.96 1.05
C PHE A 129 2.50 -9.83 1.72
N VAL A 130 2.89 -10.82 2.50
CA VAL A 130 4.14 -10.77 3.24
C VAL A 130 5.24 -11.37 2.39
N TYR A 131 6.37 -10.68 2.32
CA TYR A 131 7.53 -11.21 1.62
C TYR A 131 7.96 -12.49 2.33
N PRO A 132 8.14 -13.58 1.62
CA PRO A 132 8.40 -14.87 2.25
C PRO A 132 9.85 -14.99 2.72
N GLU A 133 10.33 -14.00 3.39
CA GLU A 133 11.66 -14.00 3.88
C GLU A 133 11.72 -14.79 5.15
N SER A 134 12.73 -15.60 5.29
CA SER A 134 12.79 -16.42 6.43
C SER A 134 12.76 -15.60 7.68
N GLY A 135 12.02 -16.04 8.58
CA GLY A 135 11.91 -15.39 9.82
C GLY A 135 11.03 -14.25 9.82
N MET A 136 10.62 -13.83 8.64
CA MET A 136 9.80 -12.77 8.68
C MET A 136 8.50 -13.19 8.56
N ALA A 137 8.20 -13.69 8.32
CA ALA A 137 7.33 -13.83 8.08
C ALA A 137 6.37 -14.05 8.16
N GLU A 138 6.27 -14.33 8.21
CA GLU A 138 5.18 -14.68 8.02
C GLU A 138 4.45 -14.64 8.99
#